data_c11f5302ab5e0ae121803cf9771e13ec
#
_entry.id   c11f5302ab5e0ae121803cf9771e13ec
#
_cell.length_a   1.000
_cell.length_b   1.000
_cell.length_c   1.000
_cell.angle_alpha   90.00
_cell.angle_beta   90.00
_cell.angle_gamma   90.00
#
_symmetry.space_group_name_H-M   'P 1'
#
loop_
_entity.id
_entity.type
_entity.pdbx_description
1 polymer ?
#
loop_
_entity_poly.entity_id
_entity_poly.type
_entity_poly.pdbx_seq_one_letter_code
_entity_poly.pdbx_strand_id
1 'polypeptide(L)'
;MSQFTYKYTTESELFSFDFNPVLNTGETLSTATCTAITAQGTDPNPSAVLSGSPVISLGKATQRVVGGLNENIYRLIMTCTTSDGNTYTCTGDIPVYSPTAT
;
A
#
# COMPACT_ATOMS: atom_id res chain seq x y z
N MET A 1 7.75 -7.81 -6.51
CA MET A 1 7.58 -6.77 -5.49
C MET A 1 8.00 -5.43 -6.06
N SER A 2 7.23 -4.40 -5.79
CA SER A 2 7.49 -3.04 -6.25
C SER A 2 8.06 -2.19 -5.13
N GLN A 3 8.71 -1.10 -5.50
CA GLN A 3 9.13 -0.08 -4.56
C GLN A 3 8.54 1.24 -5.01
N PHE A 4 7.79 1.88 -4.13
CA PHE A 4 7.22 3.19 -4.39
C PHE A 4 8.27 4.28 -4.18
N THR A 5 7.95 5.48 -4.68
CA THR A 5 8.72 6.66 -4.37
C THR A 5 8.70 6.90 -2.85
N TYR A 6 9.80 7.40 -2.32
CA TYR A 6 9.89 7.68 -0.89
C TYR A 6 8.87 8.74 -0.48
N LYS A 7 8.61 8.79 0.82
CA LYS A 7 7.67 9.72 1.43
C LYS A 7 8.33 10.35 2.64
N TYR A 8 8.04 11.62 2.90
CA TYR A 8 8.44 12.25 4.16
C TYR A 8 7.45 11.94 5.27
N THR A 9 7.93 11.96 6.52
CA THR A 9 7.09 11.66 7.70
C THR A 9 5.90 12.60 7.83
N THR A 10 6.00 13.80 7.27
CA THR A 10 4.96 14.83 7.34
C THR A 10 3.93 14.72 6.23
N GLU A 11 4.14 13.84 5.26
CA GLU A 11 3.27 13.74 4.08
C GLU A 11 2.17 12.72 4.26
N SER A 12 1.04 12.98 3.61
CA SER A 12 -0.07 12.06 3.45
C SER A 12 -0.25 11.85 1.96
N GLU A 13 -0.15 10.61 1.50
CA GLU A 13 -0.10 10.34 0.07
C GLU A 13 -0.88 9.07 -0.26
N LEU A 14 -1.46 9.03 -1.46
CA LEU A 14 -2.16 7.85 -1.96
C LEU A 14 -1.21 6.98 -2.77
N PHE A 15 -1.24 5.67 -2.49
CA PHE A 15 -0.47 4.68 -3.22
C PHE A 15 -1.42 3.68 -3.86
N SER A 16 -1.31 3.51 -5.17
CA SER A 16 -2.20 2.65 -5.96
C SER A 16 -1.51 1.38 -6.39
N PHE A 17 -2.27 0.29 -6.33
CA PHE A 17 -1.84 -1.01 -6.84
C PHE A 17 -2.74 -1.36 -8.03
N ASP A 18 -2.13 -1.62 -9.18
CA ASP A 18 -2.86 -1.94 -10.41
C ASP A 18 -2.96 -3.46 -10.56
N PHE A 19 -4.17 -3.98 -10.45
CA PHE A 19 -4.43 -5.42 -10.59
C PHE A 19 -4.89 -5.80 -12.01
N ASN A 20 -5.03 -4.82 -12.92
CA ASN A 20 -5.50 -5.10 -14.27
C ASN A 20 -4.71 -6.17 -15.00
N PRO A 21 -3.36 -6.24 -14.86
CA PRO A 21 -2.60 -7.28 -15.55
C PRO A 21 -2.97 -8.72 -15.19
N VAL A 22 -3.54 -8.95 -14.00
CA VAL A 22 -3.91 -10.29 -13.56
C VAL A 22 -5.40 -10.57 -13.68
N LEU A 23 -6.22 -9.55 -13.98
CA LEU A 23 -7.65 -9.73 -14.11
C LEU A 23 -8.00 -10.31 -15.47
N ASN A 24 -8.97 -11.24 -15.49
CA ASN A 24 -9.53 -11.79 -16.73
C ASN A 24 -10.50 -10.79 -17.35
N THR A 25 -10.85 -11.01 -18.62
CA THR A 25 -11.84 -10.17 -19.29
C THR A 25 -13.15 -10.21 -18.53
N GLY A 26 -13.64 -9.03 -18.14
CA GLY A 26 -14.89 -8.89 -17.39
C GLY A 26 -14.78 -9.12 -15.90
N GLU A 27 -13.59 -9.51 -15.41
CA GLU A 27 -13.35 -9.67 -13.98
C GLU A 27 -13.07 -8.31 -13.35
N THR A 28 -13.69 -8.05 -12.20
CA THR A 28 -13.50 -6.79 -11.46
C THR A 28 -13.08 -7.07 -10.03
N LEU A 29 -12.44 -6.08 -9.39
CA LEU A 29 -12.13 -6.17 -7.97
C LEU A 29 -13.40 -5.99 -7.15
N SER A 30 -13.59 -6.87 -6.17
CA SER A 30 -14.77 -6.86 -5.29
C SER A 30 -14.45 -6.26 -3.92
N THR A 31 -13.36 -6.71 -3.28
CA THR A 31 -12.92 -6.19 -1.99
C THR A 31 -11.42 -5.93 -2.01
N ALA A 32 -10.98 -5.06 -1.11
CA ALA A 32 -9.57 -4.77 -0.94
C ALA A 32 -9.24 -4.60 0.53
N THR A 33 -8.13 -5.18 0.97
CA THR A 33 -7.62 -5.06 2.32
C THR A 33 -6.13 -4.72 2.24
N CYS A 34 -5.70 -3.73 2.99
CA CYS A 34 -4.30 -3.32 3.02
C CYS A 34 -3.75 -3.50 4.43
N THR A 35 -2.56 -4.10 4.52
CA THR A 35 -1.81 -4.18 5.77
C THR A 35 -0.43 -3.59 5.54
N ALA A 36 0.24 -3.21 6.64
CA ALA A 36 1.57 -2.64 6.58
C ALA A 36 2.47 -3.33 7.59
N ILE A 37 3.70 -3.63 7.15
CA ILE A 37 4.77 -4.12 8.03
C ILE A 37 6.00 -3.27 7.77
N THR A 38 7.00 -3.36 8.67
CA THR A 38 8.31 -2.76 8.40
C THR A 38 9.15 -3.76 7.63
N ALA A 39 9.60 -3.36 6.45
CA ALA A 39 10.55 -4.15 5.68
C ALA A 39 11.98 -3.85 6.13
N GLN A 40 12.23 -2.65 6.62
CA GLN A 40 13.52 -2.24 7.16
C GLN A 40 13.28 -1.19 8.24
N GLY A 41 14.02 -1.28 9.35
CA GLY A 41 13.89 -0.38 10.48
C GLY A 41 13.03 -1.00 11.57
N THR A 42 12.61 -0.18 12.52
CA THR A 42 11.83 -0.63 13.66
C THR A 42 10.65 0.30 13.89
N ASP A 43 9.46 -0.26 13.96
CA ASP A 43 8.24 0.47 14.31
C ASP A 43 7.35 -0.52 15.05
N PRO A 44 7.02 -0.26 16.33
CA PRO A 44 6.17 -1.17 17.11
C PRO A 44 4.74 -1.22 16.60
N ASN A 45 4.32 -0.25 15.79
CA ASN A 45 2.96 -0.23 15.25
C ASN A 45 2.97 0.24 13.78
N PRO A 46 3.46 -0.61 12.86
CA PRO A 46 3.56 -0.19 11.46
C PRO A 46 2.21 0.09 10.80
N SER A 47 1.12 -0.52 11.28
CA SER A 47 -0.19 -0.29 10.70
C SER A 47 -0.71 1.14 10.94
N ALA A 48 -0.07 1.91 11.83
CA ALA A 48 -0.45 3.30 12.06
C ALA A 48 -0.24 4.18 10.83
N VAL A 49 0.56 3.74 9.85
CA VAL A 49 0.73 4.50 8.60
C VAL A 49 -0.46 4.38 7.66
N LEU A 50 -1.39 3.46 7.91
CA LEU A 50 -2.57 3.28 7.08
C LEU A 50 -3.69 4.19 7.57
N SER A 51 -4.25 5.00 6.67
CA SER A 51 -5.36 5.89 6.98
C SER A 51 -6.56 5.49 6.14
N GLY A 52 -7.61 5.00 6.81
CA GLY A 52 -8.82 4.56 6.14
C GLY A 52 -8.66 3.24 5.41
N SER A 53 -9.73 2.82 4.76
CA SER A 53 -9.76 1.58 3.99
C SER A 53 -9.34 1.85 2.53
N PRO A 54 -8.81 0.83 1.83
CA PRO A 54 -8.50 0.99 0.41
C PRO A 54 -9.75 1.31 -0.40
N VAL A 55 -9.56 2.08 -1.48
CA VAL A 55 -10.62 2.41 -2.43
C VAL A 55 -10.33 1.70 -3.74
N ILE A 56 -11.36 1.05 -4.28
CA ILE A 56 -11.28 0.31 -5.55
C ILE A 56 -11.84 1.17 -6.67
N SER A 57 -11.10 1.27 -7.76
CA SER A 57 -11.57 1.96 -8.96
C SER A 57 -10.85 1.40 -10.19
N LEU A 58 -11.61 0.94 -11.19
CA LEU A 58 -11.09 0.54 -12.49
C LEU A 58 -9.93 -0.47 -12.40
N GLY A 59 -10.08 -1.49 -11.53
CA GLY A 59 -9.07 -2.54 -11.38
C GLY A 59 -7.88 -2.14 -10.53
N LYS A 60 -7.92 -0.99 -9.88
CA LYS A 60 -6.86 -0.51 -9.00
C LYS A 60 -7.38 -0.41 -7.58
N ALA A 61 -6.51 -0.69 -6.62
CA ALA A 61 -6.80 -0.49 -5.20
C ALA A 61 -5.82 0.54 -4.66
N THR A 62 -6.34 1.57 -4.00
CA THR A 62 -5.56 2.73 -3.57
C THR A 62 -5.69 2.89 -2.07
N GLN A 63 -4.56 3.07 -1.40
CA GLN A 63 -4.48 3.24 0.05
C GLN A 63 -3.83 4.56 0.40
N ARG A 64 -4.44 5.28 1.36
CA ARG A 64 -3.83 6.49 1.92
C ARG A 64 -2.81 6.10 2.98
N VAL A 65 -1.62 6.69 2.90
CA VAL A 65 -0.52 6.42 3.82
C VAL A 65 -0.07 7.73 4.44
N VAL A 66 0.06 7.73 5.77
CA VAL A 66 0.38 8.94 6.56
C VAL A 66 1.54 8.62 7.50
N GLY A 67 2.24 9.66 7.94
CA GLY A 67 3.24 9.53 8.99
C GLY A 67 4.37 8.56 8.66
N GLY A 68 4.66 7.70 9.61
CA GLY A 68 5.79 6.77 9.55
C GLY A 68 6.98 7.30 10.34
N LEU A 69 7.97 6.44 10.57
CA LEU A 69 9.18 6.79 11.29
C LEU A 69 10.34 6.97 10.32
N ASN A 70 11.23 7.90 10.64
CA ASN A 70 12.38 8.22 9.81
C ASN A 70 13.27 7.00 9.58
N GLU A 71 13.75 6.86 8.35
CA GLU A 71 14.67 5.80 7.91
C GLU A 71 14.10 4.39 7.98
N ASN A 72 12.77 4.27 8.03
CA ASN A 72 12.10 3.00 7.92
C ASN A 72 11.61 2.78 6.50
N ILE A 73 11.53 1.52 6.09
CA ILE A 73 10.87 1.13 4.85
C ILE A 73 9.64 0.31 5.24
N TYR A 74 8.47 0.79 4.84
CA TYR A 74 7.21 0.12 5.11
C TYR A 74 6.79 -0.68 3.89
N ARG A 75 6.33 -1.91 4.12
CA ARG A 75 5.78 -2.74 3.05
C ARG A 75 4.27 -2.75 3.17
N LEU A 76 3.61 -2.27 2.13
CA LEU A 76 2.17 -2.38 2.01
C LEU A 76 1.83 -3.70 1.33
N ILE A 77 0.88 -4.42 1.90
CA ILE A 77 0.40 -5.68 1.36
C ILE A 77 -1.07 -5.48 1.03
N MET A 78 -1.38 -5.40 -0.26
CA MET A 78 -2.74 -5.19 -0.74
C MET A 78 -3.31 -6.50 -1.23
N THR A 79 -4.37 -6.97 -0.58
CA THR A 79 -5.04 -8.23 -0.96
C THR A 79 -6.44 -7.90 -1.43
N CYS A 80 -6.78 -8.37 -2.63
CA CYS A 80 -8.07 -8.12 -3.24
C CYS A 80 -8.75 -9.42 -3.60
N THR A 81 -10.08 -9.46 -3.45
CA THR A 81 -10.90 -10.52 -4.01
C THR A 81 -11.61 -10.00 -5.24
N THR A 82 -11.98 -10.89 -6.16
CA THR A 82 -12.54 -10.49 -7.44
C THR A 82 -13.94 -11.04 -7.62
N SER A 83 -14.63 -10.55 -8.67
CA SER A 83 -15.96 -11.02 -9.05
C SER A 83 -15.98 -12.48 -9.43
N ASP A 84 -14.85 -13.04 -9.87
CA ASP A 84 -14.72 -14.45 -10.23
C ASP A 84 -14.36 -15.35 -9.04
N GLY A 85 -14.22 -14.77 -7.85
CA GLY A 85 -13.84 -15.51 -6.64
C GLY A 85 -12.34 -15.72 -6.46
N ASN A 86 -11.53 -15.07 -7.28
CA ASN A 86 -10.08 -15.13 -7.14
C ASN A 86 -9.58 -14.16 -6.06
N THR A 87 -8.43 -14.48 -5.48
CA THR A 87 -7.77 -13.61 -4.51
C THR A 87 -6.37 -13.33 -5.01
N TYR A 88 -6.02 -12.05 -5.10
CA TYR A 88 -4.70 -11.63 -5.56
C TYR A 88 -4.07 -10.70 -4.52
N THR A 89 -2.74 -10.76 -4.41
CA THR A 89 -1.98 -9.92 -3.49
C THR A 89 -0.88 -9.20 -4.25
N CYS A 90 -0.75 -7.91 -3.97
CA CYS A 90 0.33 -7.07 -4.50
C CYS A 90 1.01 -6.36 -3.35
N THR A 91 2.32 -6.21 -3.43
CA THR A 91 3.10 -5.53 -2.38
C THR A 91 3.89 -4.38 -2.96
N GLY A 92 4.17 -3.39 -2.12
CA GLY A 92 5.01 -2.27 -2.49
C GLY A 92 5.70 -1.71 -1.26
N ASP A 93 6.96 -1.32 -1.40
CA ASP A 93 7.76 -0.79 -0.32
C ASP A 93 7.86 0.72 -0.44
N ILE A 94 7.69 1.41 0.70
CA ILE A 94 7.73 2.88 0.77
C ILE A 94 8.82 3.27 1.76
N PRO A 95 9.96 3.82 1.30
CA PRO A 95 10.93 4.41 2.20
C PRO A 95 10.37 5.71 2.80
N VAL A 96 10.56 5.91 4.10
CA VAL A 96 10.07 7.09 4.82
C VAL A 96 11.24 7.81 5.45
N TYR A 97 11.30 9.13 5.26
CA TYR A 97 12.38 9.97 5.78
C TYR A 97 11.81 11.20 6.47
N SER A 98 12.54 11.71 7.45
CA SER A 98 12.21 13.00 8.04
C SER A 98 12.69 14.11 7.11
N PRO A 99 11.87 15.16 6.87
CA PRO A 99 12.28 16.26 5.99
C PRO A 99 13.42 17.11 6.60
N THR A 100 13.69 16.95 7.89
CA THR A 100 14.79 17.65 8.57
C THR A 100 16.01 16.76 8.76
N ALA A 101 15.94 15.49 8.40
CA ALA A 101 17.08 14.59 8.48
C ALA A 101 18.00 14.81 7.28
N THR A 102 19.29 14.83 7.52
CA THR A 102 20.28 15.03 6.46
C THR A 102 21.34 13.97 6.49
#